data_e08f2e7f0fdb1ec48b1fd32f9a08163d
#
_entry.id   e08f2e7f0fdb1ec48b1fd32f9a08163d
#
_cell.length_a   1.000
_cell.length_b   1.000
_cell.length_c   1.000
_cell.angle_alpha   90.00
_cell.angle_beta   90.00
_cell.angle_gamma   90.00
#
_symmetry.space_group_name_H-M   'P 1'
#
loop_
_entity.id
_entity.type
_entity.pdbx_description
1 polymer ?
#
loop_
_entity_poly.entity_id
_entity_poly.type
_entity_poly.pdbx_seq_one_letter_code
_entity_poly.pdbx_strand_id
1 'polypeptide(L)'
;MDRLYAVNVRGMFNVTKAFLPRMIERGSGNIINLASIGGVVAVRDRLAYCTTKFAVVGFTKSIALDHATQGIRCNCICPGRVETPFVAARLKEYPNPEKAYQEMAATQAIGRMGKPEEIAHAAVYLASDESAFVTGAAFLIDGGWSAGK
;
A
#
# COMPACT_ATOMS: atom_id res chain seq x y z
N MET A 1 -15.05 -4.36 11.63
CA MET A 1 -15.04 -3.65 10.33
C MET A 1 -14.85 -2.14 10.53
N ASP A 2 -15.60 -1.51 11.40
CA ASP A 2 -15.62 -0.04 11.58
C ASP A 2 -14.26 0.59 11.91
N ARG A 3 -13.47 -0.04 12.82
CA ARG A 3 -12.14 0.46 13.17
C ARG A 3 -11.18 0.44 11.96
N LEU A 4 -11.18 -0.63 11.16
CA LEU A 4 -10.34 -0.72 9.94
C LEU A 4 -10.75 0.32 8.92
N TYR A 5 -12.05 0.51 8.73
CA TYR A 5 -12.58 1.54 7.83
C TYR A 5 -12.22 2.95 8.32
N ALA A 6 -12.40 3.21 9.60
CA ALA A 6 -12.06 4.52 10.19
C ALA A 6 -10.59 4.87 10.00
N VAL A 7 -9.68 3.90 10.20
CA VAL A 7 -8.23 4.13 10.07
C VAL A 7 -7.81 4.15 8.60
N ASN A 8 -8.10 3.09 7.85
CA ASN A 8 -7.53 2.88 6.51
C ASN A 8 -8.20 3.74 5.42
N VAL A 9 -9.48 4.09 5.60
CA VAL A 9 -10.24 4.83 4.59
C VAL A 9 -10.53 6.26 5.07
N ARG A 10 -11.28 6.44 6.14
CA ARG A 10 -11.65 7.78 6.63
C ARG A 10 -10.43 8.59 7.03
N GLY A 11 -9.43 7.97 7.69
CA GLY A 11 -8.18 8.62 8.05
C GLY A 11 -7.45 9.18 6.82
N MET A 12 -7.31 8.37 5.78
CA MET A 12 -6.71 8.78 4.50
C MET A 12 -7.48 9.96 3.86
N PHE A 13 -8.80 9.88 3.79
CA PHE A 13 -9.65 10.99 3.31
C PHE A 13 -9.41 12.27 4.08
N ASN A 14 -9.38 12.20 5.42
CA ASN A 14 -9.20 13.37 6.28
C ASN A 14 -7.84 14.04 6.05
N VAL A 15 -6.77 13.25 5.96
CA VAL A 15 -5.42 13.76 5.67
C VAL A 15 -5.39 14.41 4.29
N THR A 16 -5.89 13.73 3.26
CA THR A 16 -5.92 14.28 1.90
C THR A 16 -6.74 15.57 1.84
N LYS A 17 -7.93 15.59 2.44
CA LYS A 17 -8.78 16.79 2.51
C LYS A 17 -8.07 17.99 3.14
N ALA A 18 -7.20 17.76 4.12
CA ALA A 18 -6.48 18.83 4.79
C ALA A 18 -5.35 19.43 3.94
N PHE A 19 -4.69 18.62 3.11
CA PHE A 19 -3.50 19.05 2.37
C PHE A 19 -3.75 19.36 0.89
N LEU A 20 -4.68 18.65 0.24
CA LEU A 20 -4.94 18.74 -1.20
C LEU A 20 -5.25 20.17 -1.68
N PRO A 21 -6.07 21.00 -0.99
CA PRO A 21 -6.36 22.35 -1.45
C PRO A 21 -5.09 23.21 -1.64
N ARG A 22 -4.16 23.14 -0.70
CA ARG A 22 -2.88 23.86 -0.79
C ARG A 22 -1.96 23.31 -1.89
N MET A 23 -2.03 22.01 -2.16
CA MET A 23 -1.29 21.40 -3.27
C MET A 23 -1.84 21.92 -4.61
N ILE A 24 -3.15 21.99 -4.76
CA ILE A 24 -3.84 22.52 -5.95
C ILE A 24 -3.48 23.98 -6.15
N GLU A 25 -3.60 24.81 -5.12
CA GLU A 25 -3.25 26.25 -5.15
C GLU A 25 -1.81 26.49 -5.60
N ARG A 26 -0.89 25.64 -5.14
CA ARG A 26 0.53 25.70 -5.52
C ARG A 26 0.81 25.11 -6.91
N GLY A 27 -0.12 24.39 -7.52
CA GLY A 27 0.08 23.68 -8.78
C GLY A 27 1.07 22.50 -8.68
N SER A 28 1.30 21.98 -7.48
CA SER A 28 2.28 20.89 -7.24
C SER A 28 1.92 20.09 -5.99
N GLY A 29 1.88 18.77 -6.12
CA GLY A 29 1.64 17.88 -5.00
C GLY A 29 1.94 16.43 -5.33
N ASN A 30 2.33 15.69 -4.31
CA ASN A 30 2.58 14.25 -4.42
C ASN A 30 2.00 13.53 -3.20
N ILE A 31 1.14 12.57 -3.46
CA ILE A 31 0.47 11.76 -2.46
C ILE A 31 0.87 10.30 -2.66
N ILE A 32 1.38 9.66 -1.61
CA ILE A 32 1.74 8.24 -1.63
C ILE A 32 0.94 7.54 -0.54
N ASN A 33 0.00 6.71 -0.94
CA ASN A 33 -0.84 5.94 -0.02
C ASN A 33 -0.24 4.56 0.24
N LEU A 34 -0.36 4.04 1.45
CA LEU A 34 0.01 2.66 1.80
C LEU A 34 -1.23 1.75 1.63
N ALA A 35 -1.32 1.07 0.47
CA ALA A 35 -2.30 0.02 0.24
C ALA A 35 -1.78 -1.34 0.78
N SER A 36 -1.85 -2.37 0.01
CA SER A 36 -1.37 -3.74 0.28
C SER A 36 -1.56 -4.57 -0.98
N ILE A 37 -0.90 -5.72 -1.05
CA ILE A 37 -1.30 -6.79 -1.98
C ILE A 37 -2.80 -7.12 -1.86
N GLY A 38 -3.36 -7.06 -0.65
CA GLY A 38 -4.80 -7.21 -0.39
C GLY A 38 -5.69 -6.09 -0.93
N GLY A 39 -5.15 -5.09 -1.61
CA GLY A 39 -5.87 -4.09 -2.40
C GLY A 39 -5.84 -4.37 -3.91
N VAL A 40 -5.16 -5.44 -4.32
CA VAL A 40 -5.01 -5.85 -5.73
C VAL A 40 -5.56 -7.26 -5.94
N VAL A 41 -5.25 -8.18 -5.03
CA VAL A 41 -5.80 -9.55 -5.01
C VAL A 41 -6.51 -9.81 -3.68
N ALA A 42 -7.47 -10.72 -3.68
CA ALA A 42 -8.11 -11.16 -2.45
C ALA A 42 -7.15 -12.02 -1.62
N VAL A 43 -7.18 -11.84 -0.31
CA VAL A 43 -6.44 -12.67 0.65
C VAL A 43 -7.45 -13.41 1.51
N ARG A 44 -7.29 -14.74 1.61
CA ARG A 44 -8.19 -15.60 2.39
C ARG A 44 -8.30 -15.12 3.84
N ASP A 45 -9.51 -15.13 4.38
CA ASP A 45 -9.84 -14.75 5.75
C ASP A 45 -9.49 -13.28 6.10
N ARG A 46 -9.46 -12.40 5.09
CA ARG A 46 -9.13 -10.97 5.21
C ARG A 46 -10.17 -10.04 4.56
N LEU A 47 -11.45 -10.45 4.51
CA LEU A 47 -12.51 -9.69 3.84
C LEU A 47 -12.49 -8.19 4.21
N ALA A 48 -12.64 -7.84 5.49
CA ALA A 48 -12.69 -6.45 5.93
C ALA A 48 -11.39 -5.68 5.62
N TYR A 49 -10.23 -6.34 5.77
CA TYR A 49 -8.93 -5.73 5.44
C TYR A 49 -8.81 -5.49 3.95
N CYS A 50 -9.06 -6.51 3.11
CA CYS A 50 -9.00 -6.37 1.66
C CYS A 50 -9.95 -5.28 1.17
N THR A 51 -11.20 -5.26 1.65
CA THR A 51 -12.17 -4.21 1.29
C THR A 51 -11.59 -2.81 1.52
N THR A 52 -10.97 -2.56 2.69
CA THR A 52 -10.37 -1.25 2.96
C THR A 52 -9.16 -0.97 2.07
N LYS A 53 -8.36 -1.98 1.71
CA LYS A 53 -7.17 -1.81 0.88
C LYS A 53 -7.51 -1.63 -0.60
N PHE A 54 -8.57 -2.26 -1.11
CA PHE A 54 -9.14 -1.94 -2.43
C PHE A 54 -9.69 -0.50 -2.47
N ALA A 55 -10.31 -0.03 -1.39
CA ALA A 55 -10.75 1.36 -1.28
C ALA A 55 -9.58 2.35 -1.36
N VAL A 56 -8.41 2.04 -0.77
CA VAL A 56 -7.19 2.86 -0.90
C VAL A 56 -6.72 2.95 -2.37
N VAL A 57 -6.74 1.83 -3.10
CA VAL A 57 -6.38 1.81 -4.53
C VAL A 57 -7.37 2.64 -5.35
N GLY A 58 -8.68 2.47 -5.13
CA GLY A 58 -9.71 3.24 -5.81
C GLY A 58 -9.58 4.74 -5.54
N PHE A 59 -9.40 5.12 -4.27
CA PHE A 59 -9.16 6.51 -3.88
C PHE A 59 -7.93 7.11 -4.57
N THR A 60 -6.82 6.37 -4.61
CA THR A 60 -5.58 6.79 -5.25
C THR A 60 -5.80 7.13 -6.73
N LYS A 61 -6.50 6.23 -7.44
CA LYS A 61 -6.81 6.42 -8.88
C LYS A 61 -7.72 7.62 -9.12
N SER A 62 -8.72 7.82 -8.27
CA SER A 62 -9.66 8.95 -8.38
C SER A 62 -8.93 10.28 -8.17
N ILE A 63 -8.14 10.43 -7.09
CA ILE A 63 -7.36 11.65 -6.86
C ILE A 63 -6.36 11.91 -8.02
N ALA A 64 -5.70 10.87 -8.51
CA ALA A 64 -4.78 11.00 -9.64
C ALA A 64 -5.48 11.51 -10.89
N LEU A 65 -6.64 10.94 -11.24
CA LEU A 65 -7.41 11.32 -12.44
C LEU A 65 -7.97 12.74 -12.32
N ASP A 66 -8.56 13.08 -11.16
CA ASP A 66 -9.26 14.35 -10.95
C ASP A 66 -8.30 15.55 -10.90
N HIS A 67 -7.04 15.33 -10.48
CA HIS A 67 -6.10 16.41 -10.17
C HIS A 67 -4.78 16.38 -10.96
N ALA A 68 -4.61 15.48 -11.94
CA ALA A 68 -3.39 15.37 -12.74
C ALA A 68 -3.04 16.70 -13.46
N THR A 69 -4.04 17.35 -14.07
CA THR A 69 -3.84 18.62 -14.77
C THR A 69 -3.56 19.81 -13.84
N GLN A 70 -3.74 19.62 -12.54
CA GLN A 70 -3.41 20.60 -11.51
C GLN A 70 -2.02 20.35 -10.88
N GLY A 71 -1.19 19.52 -11.51
CA GLY A 71 0.16 19.20 -11.05
C GLY A 71 0.22 18.26 -9.84
N ILE A 72 -0.84 17.49 -9.58
CA ILE A 72 -0.90 16.54 -8.46
C ILE A 72 -0.66 15.12 -8.95
N ARG A 73 0.30 14.43 -8.36
CA ARG A 73 0.47 12.98 -8.51
C ARG A 73 -0.06 12.25 -7.30
N CYS A 74 -0.74 11.15 -7.51
CA CYS A 74 -1.22 10.28 -6.42
C CYS A 74 -0.98 8.83 -6.80
N ASN A 75 -0.20 8.13 -5.99
CA ASN A 75 0.13 6.73 -6.20
C ASN A 75 -0.09 5.93 -4.90
N CYS A 76 -0.18 4.62 -4.99
CA CYS A 76 -0.13 3.79 -3.80
C CYS A 76 0.88 2.66 -3.93
N ILE A 77 1.54 2.33 -2.82
CA ILE A 77 2.40 1.16 -2.71
C ILE A 77 1.56 0.00 -2.20
N CYS A 78 1.72 -1.15 -2.85
CA CYS A 78 1.00 -2.38 -2.55
C CYS A 78 1.99 -3.47 -2.13
N PRO A 79 2.47 -3.46 -0.86
CA PRO A 79 3.42 -4.46 -0.38
C PRO A 79 2.80 -5.84 -0.27
N GLY A 80 3.60 -6.89 -0.52
CA GLY A 80 3.35 -8.22 -0.03
C GLY A 80 3.56 -8.32 1.48
N ARG A 81 4.02 -9.48 1.98
CA ARG A 81 4.39 -9.61 3.39
C ARG A 81 5.78 -9.00 3.62
N VAL A 82 5.89 -8.21 4.68
CA VAL A 82 7.10 -7.47 5.04
C VAL A 82 7.48 -7.78 6.48
N GLU A 83 8.76 -8.04 6.73
CA GLU A 83 9.33 -8.28 8.06
C GLU A 83 9.33 -7.00 8.89
N THR A 84 8.24 -6.80 9.63
CA THR A 84 8.08 -5.65 10.51
C THR A 84 8.05 -6.09 11.97
N PRO A 85 8.30 -5.19 12.93
CA PRO A 85 8.11 -5.50 14.36
C PRO A 85 6.72 -6.03 14.68
N PHE A 86 5.69 -5.57 13.98
CA PHE A 86 4.32 -6.08 14.11
C PHE A 86 4.22 -7.55 13.67
N VAL A 87 4.81 -7.92 12.54
CA VAL A 87 4.81 -9.31 12.06
C VAL A 87 5.62 -10.19 12.99
N ALA A 88 6.79 -9.72 13.44
CA ALA A 88 7.62 -10.46 14.41
C ALA A 88 6.89 -10.70 15.74
N ALA A 89 6.14 -9.73 16.24
CA ALA A 89 5.31 -9.91 17.43
C ALA A 89 4.21 -10.94 17.20
N ARG A 90 3.51 -10.89 16.07
CA ARG A 90 2.45 -11.83 15.72
C ARG A 90 2.96 -13.25 15.52
N LEU A 91 4.15 -13.45 14.98
CA LEU A 91 4.73 -14.78 14.81
C LEU A 91 4.88 -15.52 16.15
N LYS A 92 5.17 -14.79 17.23
CA LYS A 92 5.28 -15.35 18.58
C LYS A 92 3.95 -15.90 19.14
N GLU A 93 2.82 -15.49 18.57
CA GLU A 93 1.49 -15.95 18.97
C GLU A 93 1.12 -17.34 18.35
N TYR A 94 1.87 -17.78 17.35
CA TYR A 94 1.64 -19.08 16.71
C TYR A 94 2.26 -20.22 17.50
N PRO A 95 1.62 -21.42 17.53
CA PRO A 95 2.18 -22.61 18.19
C PRO A 95 3.56 -23.01 17.65
N ASN A 96 3.82 -22.75 16.37
CA ASN A 96 5.12 -22.95 15.72
C ASN A 96 5.47 -21.70 14.88
N PRO A 97 6.20 -20.74 15.47
CA PRO A 97 6.57 -19.50 14.80
C PRO A 97 7.38 -19.68 13.52
N GLU A 98 8.28 -20.67 13.51
CA GLU A 98 9.13 -20.97 12.34
C GLU A 98 8.28 -21.46 11.16
N LYS A 99 7.37 -22.41 11.39
CA LYS A 99 6.45 -22.87 10.37
C LYS A 99 5.55 -21.74 9.85
N ALA A 100 5.05 -20.90 10.75
CA ALA A 100 4.23 -19.75 10.38
C ALA A 100 5.03 -18.74 9.52
N TYR A 101 6.31 -18.51 9.84
CA TYR A 101 7.19 -17.70 9.02
C TYR A 101 7.36 -18.28 7.61
N GLN A 102 7.65 -19.59 7.52
CA GLN A 102 7.81 -20.27 6.22
C GLN A 102 6.54 -20.20 5.36
N GLU A 103 5.38 -20.42 5.96
CA GLU A 103 4.09 -20.28 5.28
C GLU A 103 3.83 -18.85 4.79
N MET A 104 4.23 -17.85 5.58
CA MET A 104 4.16 -16.45 5.17
C MET A 104 5.14 -16.13 4.04
N ALA A 105 6.35 -16.61 4.11
CA ALA A 105 7.39 -16.44 3.09
C ALA A 105 6.98 -17.08 1.75
N ALA A 106 6.42 -18.28 1.79
CA ALA A 106 5.98 -19.04 0.63
C ALA A 106 4.82 -18.39 -0.17
N THR A 107 4.17 -17.36 0.38
CA THR A 107 3.16 -16.60 -0.40
C THR A 107 3.80 -15.73 -1.47
N GLN A 108 5.06 -15.37 -1.35
CA GLN A 108 5.85 -14.64 -2.34
C GLN A 108 6.60 -15.62 -3.24
N ALA A 109 6.60 -15.39 -4.56
CA ALA A 109 7.30 -16.25 -5.52
C ALA A 109 8.82 -16.33 -5.24
N ILE A 110 9.42 -15.26 -4.72
CA ILE A 110 10.84 -15.22 -4.35
C ILE A 110 11.17 -15.98 -3.05
N GLY A 111 10.17 -16.56 -2.37
CA GLY A 111 10.34 -17.47 -1.23
C GLY A 111 10.76 -16.81 0.08
N ARG A 112 10.64 -15.49 0.21
CA ARG A 112 10.88 -14.75 1.46
C ARG A 112 9.91 -13.59 1.65
N MET A 113 9.77 -13.10 2.85
CA MET A 113 9.13 -11.80 3.09
C MET A 113 10.06 -10.66 2.64
N GLY A 114 9.47 -9.51 2.29
CA GLY A 114 10.19 -8.29 1.98
C GLY A 114 10.76 -7.65 3.25
N LYS A 115 11.78 -6.81 3.09
CA LYS A 115 12.31 -5.96 4.16
C LYS A 115 11.66 -4.57 4.12
N PRO A 116 11.53 -3.86 5.25
CA PRO A 116 11.00 -2.49 5.28
C PRO A 116 11.72 -1.55 4.31
N GLU A 117 13.04 -1.70 4.17
CA GLU A 117 13.88 -0.89 3.28
C GLU A 117 13.49 -1.07 1.81
N GLU A 118 13.06 -2.27 1.39
CA GLU A 118 12.62 -2.53 0.02
C GLU A 118 11.34 -1.76 -0.31
N ILE A 119 10.48 -1.54 0.69
CA ILE A 119 9.28 -0.70 0.55
C ILE A 119 9.65 0.78 0.58
N ALA A 120 10.61 1.18 1.43
CA ALA A 120 11.09 2.55 1.54
C ALA A 120 11.72 3.03 0.22
N HIS A 121 12.49 2.20 -0.49
CA HIS A 121 13.07 2.53 -1.80
C HIS A 121 11.98 2.87 -2.83
N ALA A 122 10.87 2.13 -2.84
CA ALA A 122 9.74 2.45 -3.70
C ALA A 122 9.08 3.79 -3.33
N ALA A 123 8.98 4.09 -2.03
CA ALA A 123 8.46 5.37 -1.56
C ALA A 123 9.37 6.53 -1.99
N VAL A 124 10.70 6.37 -1.89
CA VAL A 124 11.67 7.37 -2.36
C VAL A 124 11.53 7.62 -3.85
N TYR A 125 11.46 6.57 -4.67
CA TYR A 125 11.22 6.70 -6.11
C TYR A 125 9.93 7.47 -6.41
N LEU A 126 8.81 7.08 -5.80
CA LEU A 126 7.53 7.75 -6.02
C LEU A 126 7.48 9.18 -5.49
N ALA A 127 8.30 9.50 -4.48
CA ALA A 127 8.41 10.85 -3.93
C ALA A 127 9.28 11.79 -4.79
N SER A 128 10.18 11.24 -5.58
CA SER A 128 11.13 12.00 -6.41
C SER A 128 10.55 12.43 -7.75
N ASP A 129 11.28 13.32 -8.43
CA ASP A 129 10.96 13.77 -9.79
C ASP A 129 11.23 12.69 -10.86
N GLU A 130 12.00 11.65 -10.53
CA GLU A 130 12.21 10.48 -11.39
C GLU A 130 10.90 9.76 -11.72
N SER A 131 9.89 9.91 -10.87
CA SER A 131 8.55 9.37 -11.08
C SER A 131 7.54 10.40 -11.62
N ALA A 132 8.01 11.48 -12.27
CA ALA A 132 7.15 12.57 -12.75
C ALA A 132 6.02 12.11 -13.70
N PHE A 133 6.22 11.04 -14.45
CA PHE A 133 5.21 10.44 -15.34
C PHE A 133 4.39 9.32 -14.70
N VAL A 134 4.52 9.11 -13.37
CA VAL A 134 3.82 8.06 -12.63
C VAL A 134 2.73 8.67 -11.75
N THR A 135 1.48 8.45 -12.11
CA THR A 135 0.30 8.82 -11.31
C THR A 135 -0.81 7.79 -11.48
N GLY A 136 -1.64 7.57 -10.46
CA GLY A 136 -2.70 6.55 -10.45
C GLY A 136 -2.21 5.11 -10.34
N ALA A 137 -0.93 4.88 -10.12
CA ALA A 137 -0.35 3.55 -10.06
C ALA A 137 -0.64 2.84 -8.73
N ALA A 138 -0.98 1.55 -8.83
CA ALA A 138 -0.90 0.60 -7.73
C ALA A 138 0.46 -0.11 -7.83
N PHE A 139 1.47 0.41 -7.14
CA PHE A 139 2.85 0.00 -7.27
C PHE A 139 3.12 -1.24 -6.43
N LEU A 140 3.22 -2.39 -7.09
CA LEU A 140 3.40 -3.69 -6.44
C LEU A 140 4.84 -3.91 -6.01
N ILE A 141 5.04 -4.19 -4.73
CA ILE A 141 6.30 -4.63 -4.12
C ILE A 141 5.99 -5.89 -3.31
N ASP A 142 5.71 -6.97 -3.98
CA ASP A 142 5.07 -8.15 -3.40
C ASP A 142 5.86 -9.45 -3.59
N GLY A 143 7.07 -9.37 -4.11
CA GLY A 143 7.91 -10.54 -4.36
C GLY A 143 7.28 -11.56 -5.31
N GLY A 144 6.42 -11.11 -6.22
CA GLY A 144 5.74 -11.93 -7.21
C GLY A 144 4.49 -12.64 -6.68
N TRP A 145 3.94 -12.24 -5.53
CA TRP A 145 2.71 -12.84 -5.03
C TRP A 145 1.54 -12.73 -6.03
N SER A 146 1.40 -11.58 -6.67
CA SER A 146 0.31 -11.32 -7.63
C SER A 146 0.59 -11.81 -9.05
N ALA A 147 1.78 -12.31 -9.34
CA ALA A 147 2.16 -12.75 -10.68
C ALA A 147 1.46 -14.04 -11.12
N GLY A 148 0.81 -14.74 -10.21
CA GLY A 148 0.16 -16.04 -10.43
C GLY A 148 0.78 -17.18 -9.63
N LYS A 149 0.14 -18.34 -9.65
CA LYS A 149 0.63 -19.60 -9.07
C LYS A 149 0.71 -20.64 -10.18
#